data_d2cb90a40a4e9c24ce1dab947c3e2908
#
_entry.id   d2cb90a40a4e9c24ce1dab947c3e2908
#
_cell.length_a   1.000
_cell.length_b   1.000
_cell.length_c   1.000
_cell.angle_alpha   90.00
_cell.angle_beta   90.00
_cell.angle_gamma   90.00
#
_symmetry.space_group_name_H-M   'P 1'
#
loop_
_entity.id
_entity.type
_entity.pdbx_description
1 polymer ?
#
loop_
_entity_poly.entity_id
_entity_poly.type
_entity_poly.pdbx_seq_one_letter_code
_entity_poly.pdbx_strand_id
1 'polypeptide(L)'
;MEENESGLKSFQERVLNMYVEHPEVVRIWKRLDRNRWLKRMGSESDDSPIHLFIEGKPGAGKTQLMLKYLRRNPIVTKIDEVGTEIDTRPVLYMKLPVPFTYKGFYNNILKSIDPDFPVSQQDVDTVKNQAFSLMKALGVEMLGIDEMDYLLASTFVQRRAVMENIKDIANSAGVCLVCIGTFEIEQLRTLNTQHLRRYPKTVLSPFTSCNSSFLSFLGELEQQLELPSEFALNWSNPEGAFAPFLFELTRGLVGWIKPIIIEAFELIGAMEDGFSDFSKLQLIDGDILDQAQKNVIGEFADEDIKKILEG
;
A
#
# COMPACT_ATOMS: atom_id res chain seq x y z
N MET A 1 24.01 35.92 -11.86
CA MET A 1 22.65 36.21 -11.32
C MET A 1 21.79 35.05 -11.72
N GLU A 2 21.99 33.95 -11.02
CA GLU A 2 21.20 32.72 -11.09
C GLU A 2 20.98 32.31 -9.64
N GLU A 3 20.06 32.99 -8.98
CA GLU A 3 19.62 32.61 -7.64
C GLU A 3 18.12 32.75 -7.57
N ASN A 4 17.48 31.67 -7.13
CA ASN A 4 16.07 31.54 -6.77
C ASN A 4 15.06 31.19 -7.87
N GLU A 5 15.21 30.04 -8.52
CA GLU A 5 14.05 29.19 -8.78
C GLU A 5 13.91 28.20 -7.61
N SER A 6 13.59 28.70 -6.44
CA SER A 6 13.26 27.86 -5.29
C SER A 6 11.82 27.38 -5.42
N GLY A 7 11.62 26.18 -6.02
CA GLY A 7 10.82 25.23 -5.31
C GLY A 7 9.30 25.24 -5.49
N LEU A 8 8.69 25.99 -6.39
CA LEU A 8 7.28 25.75 -6.76
C LEU A 8 7.23 24.54 -7.70
N LYS A 9 6.70 23.42 -7.20
CA LYS A 9 6.44 22.23 -8.03
C LYS A 9 5.54 22.59 -9.18
N SER A 10 5.82 22.05 -10.37
CA SER A 10 4.93 22.22 -11.53
C SER A 10 3.54 21.64 -11.23
N PHE A 11 2.53 22.04 -12.00
CA PHE A 11 1.19 21.45 -11.87
C PHE A 11 1.22 19.93 -11.99
N GLN A 12 1.97 19.42 -12.97
CA GLN A 12 2.15 17.98 -13.21
C GLN A 12 2.77 17.27 -12.01
N GLU A 13 3.81 17.87 -11.40
CA GLU A 13 4.41 17.31 -10.19
C GLU A 13 3.42 17.26 -9.01
N ARG A 14 2.58 18.29 -8.85
CA ARG A 14 1.54 18.31 -7.82
C ARG A 14 0.52 17.20 -8.07
N VAL A 15 0.03 17.06 -9.31
CA VAL A 15 -0.90 15.99 -9.71
C VAL A 15 -0.29 14.61 -9.46
N LEU A 16 0.95 14.38 -9.88
CA LEU A 16 1.63 13.09 -9.70
C LEU A 16 1.92 12.76 -8.23
N ASN A 17 2.07 13.77 -7.37
CA ASN A 17 2.37 13.57 -5.95
C ASN A 17 1.15 13.67 -5.04
N MET A 18 -0.04 14.07 -5.54
CA MET A 18 -1.23 14.19 -4.72
C MET A 18 -1.57 12.86 -4.02
N TYR A 19 -1.84 12.94 -2.73
CA TYR A 19 -2.17 11.79 -1.90
C TYR A 19 -2.93 12.24 -0.64
N VAL A 20 -4.05 11.62 -0.38
CA VAL A 20 -4.84 11.82 0.83
C VAL A 20 -4.99 10.49 1.56
N GLU A 21 -4.90 10.54 2.87
CA GLU A 21 -5.05 9.35 3.72
C GLU A 21 -6.52 8.96 3.84
N HIS A 22 -6.91 7.88 3.19
CA HIS A 22 -8.24 7.29 3.40
C HIS A 22 -8.45 6.95 4.88
N PRO A 23 -9.62 7.21 5.48
CA PRO A 23 -9.88 6.95 6.91
C PRO A 23 -9.54 5.52 7.36
N GLU A 24 -9.83 4.52 6.51
CA GLU A 24 -9.49 3.12 6.77
C GLU A 24 -7.97 2.88 6.81
N VAL A 25 -7.19 3.60 6.00
CA VAL A 25 -5.72 3.53 6.02
C VAL A 25 -5.21 3.99 7.39
N VAL A 26 -5.70 5.12 7.88
CA VAL A 26 -5.33 5.66 9.21
C VAL A 26 -5.71 4.68 10.32
N ARG A 27 -6.89 4.05 10.23
CA ARG A 27 -7.34 3.03 11.19
C ARG A 27 -6.41 1.81 11.18
N ILE A 28 -6.01 1.36 10.00
CA ILE A 28 -5.10 0.20 9.86
C ILE A 28 -3.70 0.56 10.39
N TRP A 29 -3.18 1.74 10.09
CA TRP A 29 -1.87 2.18 10.61
C TRP A 29 -1.83 2.23 12.14
N LYS A 30 -2.88 2.73 12.80
CA LYS A 30 -2.99 2.68 14.26
C LYS A 30 -2.90 1.24 14.79
N ARG A 31 -3.45 0.28 14.04
CA ARG A 31 -3.39 -1.14 14.40
C ARG A 31 -1.97 -1.71 14.20
N LEU A 32 -1.29 -1.33 13.12
CA LEU A 32 0.11 -1.70 12.89
C LEU A 32 1.02 -1.13 13.99
N ASP A 33 0.86 0.15 14.34
CA ASP A 33 1.62 0.80 15.42
C ASP A 33 1.39 0.10 16.75
N ARG A 34 0.13 -0.26 17.07
CA ARG A 34 -0.20 -1.04 18.27
C ARG A 34 0.52 -2.39 18.28
N ASN A 35 0.51 -3.14 17.17
CA ASN A 35 1.14 -4.45 17.10
C ASN A 35 2.67 -4.33 17.31
N ARG A 36 3.31 -3.33 16.73
CA ARG A 36 4.73 -3.04 16.96
C ARG A 36 5.01 -2.66 18.42
N TRP A 37 4.15 -1.82 19.00
CA TRP A 37 4.28 -1.44 20.41
C TRP A 37 4.15 -2.65 21.33
N LEU A 38 3.16 -3.52 21.11
CA LEU A 38 2.98 -4.76 21.90
C LEU A 38 4.21 -5.68 21.77
N LYS A 39 4.79 -5.78 20.57
CA LYS A 39 6.01 -6.54 20.37
C LYS A 39 7.16 -5.99 21.21
N ARG A 40 7.36 -4.66 21.24
CA ARG A 40 8.43 -4.04 22.05
C ARG A 40 8.22 -4.26 23.55
N MET A 41 6.99 -4.15 24.02
CA MET A 41 6.66 -4.35 25.44
C MET A 41 6.70 -5.82 25.85
N GLY A 42 6.35 -6.73 24.93
CA GLY A 42 6.33 -8.18 25.18
C GLY A 42 7.65 -8.88 24.86
N SER A 43 8.76 -8.16 24.68
CA SER A 43 10.06 -8.75 24.31
C SER A 43 10.61 -9.73 25.35
N GLU A 44 10.12 -9.69 26.58
CA GLU A 44 10.46 -10.61 27.68
C GLU A 44 9.43 -11.74 27.88
N SER A 45 8.32 -11.73 27.14
CA SER A 45 7.29 -12.77 27.21
C SER A 45 7.51 -13.82 26.10
N ASP A 46 7.28 -15.09 26.42
CA ASP A 46 7.25 -16.21 25.46
C ASP A 46 6.05 -16.13 24.49
N ASP A 47 5.27 -15.05 24.52
CA ASP A 47 4.11 -14.86 23.67
C ASP A 47 4.53 -14.53 22.24
N SER A 48 3.99 -15.30 21.30
CA SER A 48 4.21 -15.03 19.86
C SER A 48 3.64 -13.67 19.47
N PRO A 49 4.35 -12.92 18.61
CA PRO A 49 3.87 -11.63 18.09
C PRO A 49 2.46 -11.73 17.50
N ILE A 50 1.68 -10.66 17.64
CA ILE A 50 0.37 -10.54 16.98
C ILE A 50 0.61 -10.13 15.54
N HIS A 51 0.18 -10.97 14.61
CA HIS A 51 0.25 -10.73 13.18
C HIS A 51 -1.01 -10.00 12.67
N LEU A 52 -1.07 -9.68 11.39
CA LEU A 52 -2.25 -9.07 10.79
C LEU A 52 -2.44 -9.54 9.35
N PHE A 53 -3.67 -9.88 8.97
CA PHE A 53 -4.09 -10.00 7.58
C PHE A 53 -4.79 -8.71 7.17
N ILE A 54 -4.34 -8.10 6.06
CA ILE A 54 -4.98 -6.95 5.42
C ILE A 54 -5.59 -7.42 4.11
N GLU A 55 -6.90 -7.47 4.11
CA GLU A 55 -7.68 -7.89 2.95
C GLU A 55 -8.31 -6.67 2.28
N GLY A 56 -8.52 -6.74 0.98
CA GLY A 56 -9.24 -5.70 0.24
C GLY A 56 -9.30 -6.00 -1.24
N LYS A 57 -10.25 -5.38 -1.91
CA LYS A 57 -10.43 -5.52 -3.36
C LYS A 57 -9.17 -5.13 -4.14
N PRO A 58 -8.98 -5.65 -5.36
CA PRO A 58 -8.06 -5.03 -6.31
C PRO A 58 -8.34 -3.54 -6.44
N GLY A 59 -7.30 -2.70 -6.50
CA GLY A 59 -7.48 -1.25 -6.54
C GLY A 59 -7.87 -0.57 -5.21
N ALA A 60 -8.00 -1.29 -4.09
CA ALA A 60 -8.30 -0.67 -2.79
C ALA A 60 -7.13 0.16 -2.21
N GLY A 61 -5.93 0.08 -2.77
CA GLY A 61 -4.77 0.83 -2.28
C GLY A 61 -3.90 0.10 -1.24
N LYS A 62 -4.02 -1.22 -1.10
CA LYS A 62 -3.28 -2.04 -0.13
C LYS A 62 -1.75 -1.84 -0.20
N THR A 63 -1.18 -1.91 -1.39
CA THR A 63 0.26 -1.68 -1.62
C THR A 63 0.66 -0.27 -1.20
N GLN A 64 -0.11 0.75 -1.58
CA GLN A 64 0.15 2.15 -1.20
C GLN A 64 0.06 2.36 0.31
N LEU A 65 -0.90 1.72 0.97
CA LEU A 65 -1.01 1.72 2.43
C LEU A 65 0.33 1.31 3.09
N MET A 66 0.92 0.21 2.63
CA MET A 66 2.18 -0.28 3.20
C MET A 66 3.40 0.55 2.79
N LEU A 67 3.49 0.99 1.54
CA LEU A 67 4.59 1.86 1.09
C LEU A 67 4.59 3.20 1.83
N LYS A 68 3.41 3.78 2.09
CA LYS A 68 3.30 5.00 2.90
C LYS A 68 3.62 4.73 4.37
N TYR A 69 3.17 3.58 4.91
CA TYR A 69 3.53 3.18 6.27
C TYR A 69 5.05 3.01 6.43
N LEU A 70 5.72 2.41 5.44
CA LEU A 70 7.17 2.29 5.41
C LEU A 70 7.86 3.68 5.46
N ARG A 71 7.39 4.64 4.65
CA ARG A 71 7.92 6.02 4.63
C ARG A 71 7.70 6.77 5.95
N ARG A 72 6.63 6.48 6.68
CA ARG A 72 6.37 7.03 8.04
C ARG A 72 7.29 6.44 9.11
N ASN A 73 7.95 5.32 8.80
CA ASN A 73 8.87 4.63 9.70
C ASN A 73 10.25 4.52 9.04
N PRO A 74 10.94 5.64 8.83
CA PRO A 74 12.21 5.66 8.11
C PRO A 74 13.30 4.92 8.87
N ILE A 75 14.41 4.70 8.19
CA ILE A 75 15.66 4.25 8.80
C ILE A 75 16.09 5.32 9.80
N VAL A 76 16.48 4.89 10.99
CA VAL A 76 17.02 5.77 12.03
C VAL A 76 18.39 5.26 12.46
N THR A 77 19.42 6.05 12.26
CA THR A 77 20.75 5.75 12.77
C THR A 77 20.78 6.04 14.28
N LYS A 78 21.12 5.04 15.07
CA LYS A 78 21.32 5.14 16.52
C LYS A 78 22.80 4.93 16.83
N ILE A 79 23.29 5.61 17.84
CA ILE A 79 24.61 5.37 18.39
C ILE A 79 24.43 4.44 19.59
N ASP A 80 25.12 3.31 19.60
CA ASP A 80 25.11 2.36 20.71
C ASP A 80 25.98 2.88 21.90
N GLU A 81 25.98 2.12 22.99
CA GLU A 81 26.73 2.48 24.20
C GLU A 81 28.28 2.53 24.00
N VAL A 82 28.76 1.96 22.90
CA VAL A 82 30.18 1.90 22.54
C VAL A 82 30.55 2.96 21.50
N GLY A 83 29.54 3.75 21.02
CA GLY A 83 29.75 4.81 20.03
C GLY A 83 29.66 4.31 18.58
N THR A 84 29.15 3.08 18.33
CA THR A 84 28.97 2.56 16.99
C THR A 84 27.64 3.03 16.41
N GLU A 85 27.64 3.54 15.18
CA GLU A 85 26.45 3.88 14.44
C GLU A 85 25.76 2.60 13.94
N ILE A 86 24.50 2.42 14.32
CA ILE A 86 23.66 1.29 13.90
C ILE A 86 22.40 1.83 13.24
N ASP A 87 22.20 1.49 11.99
CA ASP A 87 20.95 1.76 11.30
C ASP A 87 19.85 0.81 11.79
N THR A 88 18.74 1.38 12.23
CA THR A 88 17.55 0.61 12.58
C THR A 88 16.51 0.74 11.47
N ARG A 89 15.94 -0.40 11.05
CA ARG A 89 14.87 -0.49 10.03
C ARG A 89 13.64 -1.15 10.65
N PRO A 90 12.79 -0.40 11.31
CA PRO A 90 11.71 -0.98 12.10
C PRO A 90 10.65 -1.71 11.27
N VAL A 91 10.49 -1.34 10.01
CA VAL A 91 9.50 -1.94 9.10
C VAL A 91 10.18 -2.34 7.81
N LEU A 92 9.96 -3.58 7.38
CA LEU A 92 10.31 -4.08 6.06
C LEU A 92 9.03 -4.37 5.26
N TYR A 93 9.14 -4.27 3.95
CA TYR A 93 8.07 -4.60 3.02
C TYR A 93 8.62 -5.33 1.81
N MET A 94 7.96 -6.41 1.42
CA MET A 94 8.29 -7.17 0.23
C MET A 94 7.03 -7.72 -0.44
N LYS A 95 7.16 -8.08 -1.71
CA LYS A 95 6.19 -8.90 -2.43
C LYS A 95 6.59 -10.36 -2.36
N LEU A 96 5.58 -11.23 -2.32
CA LEU A 96 5.83 -12.67 -2.40
C LEU A 96 6.51 -13.00 -3.73
N PRO A 97 7.54 -13.89 -3.77
CA PRO A 97 8.16 -14.28 -5.03
C PRO A 97 7.24 -15.14 -5.89
N VAL A 98 7.27 -14.92 -7.19
CA VAL A 98 6.50 -15.69 -8.19
C VAL A 98 7.47 -16.26 -9.24
N PRO A 99 7.55 -17.59 -9.40
CA PRO A 99 6.93 -18.63 -8.58
C PRO A 99 7.50 -18.64 -7.15
N PHE A 100 6.70 -19.12 -6.18
CA PHE A 100 7.18 -19.21 -4.81
C PHE A 100 8.30 -20.24 -4.69
N THR A 101 9.41 -19.81 -4.11
CA THR A 101 10.50 -20.67 -3.62
C THR A 101 11.00 -20.13 -2.29
N TYR A 102 11.40 -20.99 -1.37
CA TYR A 102 11.95 -20.57 -0.08
C TYR A 102 13.19 -19.69 -0.25
N LYS A 103 14.08 -20.05 -1.17
CA LYS A 103 15.27 -19.23 -1.48
C LYS A 103 14.89 -17.85 -2.00
N GLY A 104 13.94 -17.78 -2.94
CA GLY A 104 13.41 -16.51 -3.46
C GLY A 104 12.79 -15.65 -2.36
N PHE A 105 12.06 -16.28 -1.46
CA PHE A 105 11.44 -15.61 -0.33
C PHE A 105 12.49 -14.94 0.59
N TYR A 106 13.52 -15.66 1.01
CA TYR A 106 14.58 -15.08 1.84
C TYR A 106 15.42 -14.04 1.11
N ASN A 107 15.69 -14.24 -0.19
CA ASN A 107 16.34 -13.21 -1.01
C ASN A 107 15.48 -11.94 -1.10
N ASN A 108 14.14 -12.04 -1.17
CA ASN A 108 13.26 -10.87 -1.16
C ASN A 108 13.28 -10.14 0.19
N ILE A 109 13.46 -10.85 1.31
CA ILE A 109 13.71 -10.20 2.61
C ILE A 109 15.02 -9.41 2.55
N LEU A 110 16.10 -10.01 2.07
CA LEU A 110 17.41 -9.35 1.96
C LEU A 110 17.32 -8.11 1.05
N LYS A 111 16.65 -8.21 -0.10
CA LYS A 111 16.41 -7.07 -1.00
C LYS A 111 15.50 -5.98 -0.40
N SER A 112 14.62 -6.32 0.53
CA SER A 112 13.83 -5.33 1.25
C SER A 112 14.67 -4.54 2.27
N ILE A 113 15.79 -5.11 2.70
CA ILE A 113 16.78 -4.43 3.52
C ILE A 113 17.66 -3.54 2.65
N ASP A 114 18.19 -4.09 1.56
CA ASP A 114 19.01 -3.38 0.60
C ASP A 114 18.64 -3.83 -0.82
N PRO A 115 18.10 -2.96 -1.67
CA PRO A 115 17.71 -3.31 -3.05
C PRO A 115 18.87 -3.86 -3.89
N ASP A 116 20.10 -3.43 -3.62
CA ASP A 116 21.31 -3.86 -4.31
C ASP A 116 21.92 -5.13 -3.72
N PHE A 117 21.25 -5.72 -2.72
CA PHE A 117 21.73 -6.95 -2.10
C PHE A 117 21.84 -8.06 -3.16
N PRO A 118 23.03 -8.69 -3.30
CA PRO A 118 23.23 -9.69 -4.33
C PRO A 118 22.37 -10.93 -4.10
N VAL A 119 21.77 -11.47 -5.16
CA VAL A 119 21.02 -12.72 -5.07
C VAL A 119 21.99 -13.84 -4.67
N SER A 120 21.78 -14.37 -3.48
CA SER A 120 22.66 -15.41 -2.94
C SER A 120 22.55 -16.70 -3.74
N GLN A 121 23.71 -17.26 -4.12
CA GLN A 121 23.83 -18.58 -4.73
C GLN A 121 23.95 -19.72 -3.70
N GLN A 122 24.06 -19.38 -2.41
CA GLN A 122 24.19 -20.32 -1.31
C GLN A 122 22.92 -21.16 -1.10
N ASP A 123 23.00 -22.16 -0.26
CA ASP A 123 21.84 -22.98 0.12
C ASP A 123 20.76 -22.18 0.88
N VAL A 124 19.57 -22.74 0.95
CA VAL A 124 18.39 -22.06 1.52
C VAL A 124 18.60 -21.70 3.00
N ASP A 125 19.21 -22.60 3.77
CA ASP A 125 19.39 -22.40 5.21
C ASP A 125 20.40 -21.28 5.50
N THR A 126 21.46 -21.18 4.71
CA THR A 126 22.42 -20.07 4.80
C THR A 126 21.77 -18.74 4.50
N VAL A 127 20.98 -18.63 3.42
CA VAL A 127 20.25 -17.40 3.07
C VAL A 127 19.22 -17.05 4.13
N LYS A 128 18.50 -18.04 4.67
CA LYS A 128 17.56 -17.89 5.78
C LYS A 128 18.25 -17.28 7.01
N ASN A 129 19.35 -17.89 7.44
CA ASN A 129 20.09 -17.44 8.62
C ASN A 129 20.64 -16.02 8.45
N GLN A 130 21.12 -15.69 7.25
CA GLN A 130 21.57 -14.34 6.92
C GLN A 130 20.43 -13.33 7.02
N ALA A 131 19.26 -13.63 6.43
CA ALA A 131 18.09 -12.77 6.52
C ALA A 131 17.68 -12.53 7.98
N PHE A 132 17.62 -13.58 8.81
CA PHE A 132 17.24 -13.45 10.21
C PHE A 132 18.26 -12.67 11.04
N SER A 133 19.55 -12.91 10.81
CA SER A 133 20.62 -12.18 11.51
C SER A 133 20.57 -10.69 11.19
N LEU A 134 20.36 -10.32 9.92
CA LEU A 134 20.22 -8.93 9.50
C LEU A 134 18.95 -8.29 10.05
N MET A 135 17.81 -8.98 10.00
CA MET A 135 16.57 -8.45 10.59
C MET A 135 16.73 -8.15 12.08
N LYS A 136 17.41 -9.02 12.83
CA LYS A 136 17.71 -8.79 14.25
C LYS A 136 18.68 -7.62 14.45
N ALA A 137 19.78 -7.59 13.71
CA ALA A 137 20.78 -6.53 13.82
C ALA A 137 20.21 -5.14 13.53
N LEU A 138 19.30 -5.05 12.54
CA LEU A 138 18.63 -3.82 12.15
C LEU A 138 17.39 -3.48 13.00
N GLY A 139 17.09 -4.28 14.04
CA GLY A 139 15.97 -4.04 14.92
C GLY A 139 14.60 -4.08 14.21
N VAL A 140 14.43 -4.98 13.23
CA VAL A 140 13.17 -5.10 12.51
C VAL A 140 12.06 -5.52 13.46
N GLU A 141 10.97 -4.78 13.47
CA GLU A 141 9.80 -5.04 14.30
C GLU A 141 8.65 -5.68 13.49
N MET A 142 8.59 -5.36 12.19
CA MET A 142 7.48 -5.76 11.32
C MET A 142 7.96 -6.08 9.91
N LEU A 143 7.41 -7.14 9.32
CA LEU A 143 7.59 -7.52 7.92
C LEU A 143 6.23 -7.57 7.23
N GLY A 144 6.02 -6.66 6.25
CA GLY A 144 4.88 -6.69 5.34
C GLY A 144 5.16 -7.60 4.14
N ILE A 145 4.25 -8.52 3.87
CA ILE A 145 4.31 -9.46 2.74
C ILE A 145 3.07 -9.21 1.88
N ASP A 146 3.27 -8.63 0.72
CA ASP A 146 2.20 -8.32 -0.23
C ASP A 146 2.02 -9.42 -1.28
N GLU A 147 0.87 -9.39 -1.93
CA GLU A 147 0.50 -10.32 -2.99
C GLU A 147 0.46 -11.80 -2.52
N MET A 148 -0.02 -12.00 -1.29
CA MET A 148 -0.16 -13.35 -0.70
C MET A 148 -1.10 -14.25 -1.53
N ASP A 149 -1.93 -13.69 -2.38
CA ASP A 149 -2.82 -14.40 -3.33
C ASP A 149 -2.05 -15.37 -4.23
N TYR A 150 -0.80 -15.08 -4.57
CA TYR A 150 0.00 -15.98 -5.41
C TYR A 150 0.21 -17.38 -4.78
N LEU A 151 0.09 -17.51 -3.46
CA LEU A 151 0.10 -18.83 -2.82
C LEU A 151 -1.12 -19.65 -3.17
N LEU A 152 -2.23 -19.04 -3.57
CA LEU A 152 -3.47 -19.75 -3.86
C LEU A 152 -3.37 -20.58 -5.15
N ALA A 153 -2.46 -20.23 -6.05
CA ALA A 153 -2.14 -21.03 -7.23
C ALA A 153 -1.40 -22.34 -6.90
N SER A 154 -0.86 -22.49 -5.66
CA SER A 154 -0.16 -23.67 -5.23
C SER A 154 -1.11 -24.74 -4.62
N THR A 155 -0.63 -25.96 -4.44
CA THR A 155 -1.40 -27.03 -3.80
C THR A 155 -1.68 -26.73 -2.32
N PHE A 156 -2.72 -27.36 -1.75
CA PHE A 156 -3.06 -27.22 -0.33
C PHE A 156 -1.87 -27.57 0.60
N VAL A 157 -1.15 -28.64 0.30
CA VAL A 157 0.03 -29.06 1.10
C VAL A 157 1.12 -27.99 1.05
N GLN A 158 1.38 -27.43 -0.13
CA GLN A 158 2.36 -26.37 -0.28
C GLN A 158 1.95 -25.10 0.47
N ARG A 159 0.67 -24.68 0.38
CA ARG A 159 0.13 -23.52 1.12
C ARG A 159 0.37 -23.67 2.62
N ARG A 160 0.04 -24.83 3.16
CA ARG A 160 0.24 -25.11 4.60
C ARG A 160 1.71 -25.06 4.98
N ALA A 161 2.60 -25.67 4.21
CA ALA A 161 4.04 -25.66 4.48
C ALA A 161 4.62 -24.24 4.44
N VAL A 162 4.19 -23.42 3.48
CA VAL A 162 4.61 -22.02 3.39
C VAL A 162 4.11 -21.21 4.58
N MET A 163 2.84 -21.35 4.98
CA MET A 163 2.30 -20.64 6.14
C MET A 163 2.98 -21.03 7.46
N GLU A 164 3.35 -22.29 7.64
CA GLU A 164 4.15 -22.73 8.81
C GLU A 164 5.58 -22.14 8.76
N ASN A 165 6.19 -22.04 7.57
CA ASN A 165 7.49 -21.39 7.40
C ASN A 165 7.43 -19.89 7.71
N ILE A 166 6.41 -19.19 7.22
CA ILE A 166 6.17 -17.77 7.53
C ILE A 166 6.03 -17.56 9.04
N LYS A 167 5.32 -18.46 9.72
CA LYS A 167 5.22 -18.45 11.19
C LYS A 167 6.56 -18.67 11.88
N ASP A 168 7.38 -19.59 11.35
CA ASP A 168 8.73 -19.83 11.88
C ASP A 168 9.61 -18.57 11.80
N ILE A 169 9.50 -17.80 10.70
CA ILE A 169 10.18 -16.52 10.56
C ILE A 169 9.76 -15.55 11.67
N ALA A 170 8.46 -15.44 11.92
CA ALA A 170 7.94 -14.54 12.94
C ALA A 170 8.50 -14.88 14.33
N ASN A 171 8.55 -16.18 14.66
CA ASN A 171 9.09 -16.64 15.94
C ASN A 171 10.61 -16.47 16.01
N SER A 172 11.34 -16.89 14.97
CA SER A 172 12.81 -16.91 14.97
C SER A 172 13.44 -15.53 14.85
N ALA A 173 12.86 -14.63 14.03
CA ALA A 173 13.29 -13.24 13.92
C ALA A 173 12.59 -12.32 14.94
N GLY A 174 11.53 -12.80 15.60
CA GLY A 174 10.78 -12.02 16.58
C GLY A 174 10.04 -10.84 15.95
N VAL A 175 9.45 -10.99 14.76
CA VAL A 175 8.81 -9.90 14.02
C VAL A 175 7.30 -10.07 13.92
N CYS A 176 6.56 -8.95 13.89
CA CYS A 176 5.17 -8.95 13.51
C CYS A 176 5.05 -9.16 12.00
N LEU A 177 4.19 -10.06 11.55
CA LEU A 177 3.90 -10.24 10.13
C LEU A 177 2.63 -9.52 9.73
N VAL A 178 2.65 -8.91 8.55
CA VAL A 178 1.48 -8.31 7.91
C VAL A 178 1.31 -8.95 6.54
N CYS A 179 0.34 -9.84 6.41
CA CYS A 179 0.02 -10.55 5.18
C CYS A 179 -1.07 -9.78 4.42
N ILE A 180 -0.81 -9.45 3.16
CA ILE A 180 -1.64 -8.55 2.37
C ILE A 180 -2.08 -9.24 1.09
N GLY A 181 -3.36 -9.11 0.75
CA GLY A 181 -3.91 -9.65 -0.49
C GLY A 181 -5.40 -9.34 -0.67
N THR A 182 -6.05 -10.05 -1.59
CA THR A 182 -7.50 -9.99 -1.79
C THR A 182 -8.24 -10.73 -0.68
N PHE A 183 -9.57 -10.75 -0.71
CA PHE A 183 -10.37 -11.53 0.23
C PHE A 183 -10.08 -13.04 0.17
N GLU A 184 -9.53 -13.51 -0.94
CA GLU A 184 -9.19 -14.92 -1.13
C GLU A 184 -8.09 -15.40 -0.17
N ILE A 185 -7.22 -14.51 0.33
CA ILE A 185 -6.16 -14.89 1.29
C ILE A 185 -6.72 -15.38 2.63
N GLU A 186 -8.01 -15.18 2.90
CA GLU A 186 -8.70 -15.81 4.03
C GLU A 186 -8.54 -17.33 4.03
N GLN A 187 -8.44 -17.95 2.84
CA GLN A 187 -8.16 -19.38 2.71
C GLN A 187 -6.81 -19.78 3.34
N LEU A 188 -5.81 -18.90 3.30
CA LEU A 188 -4.51 -19.13 3.93
C LEU A 188 -4.60 -19.05 5.45
N ARG A 189 -5.37 -18.08 5.95
CA ARG A 189 -5.58 -17.85 7.38
C ARG A 189 -6.35 -19.01 8.02
N THR A 190 -7.27 -19.61 7.30
CA THR A 190 -8.14 -20.71 7.76
C THR A 190 -7.53 -22.11 7.61
N LEU A 191 -6.36 -22.24 7.00
CA LEU A 191 -5.65 -23.54 6.88
C LEU A 191 -5.40 -24.23 8.23
N ASN A 192 -5.31 -23.46 9.31
CA ASN A 192 -5.11 -23.96 10.66
C ASN A 192 -5.86 -23.05 11.65
N THR A 193 -6.66 -23.64 12.54
CA THR A 193 -7.42 -22.91 13.57
C THR A 193 -6.53 -22.09 14.51
N GLN A 194 -5.28 -22.54 14.73
CA GLN A 194 -4.31 -21.76 15.51
C GLN A 194 -3.92 -20.44 14.84
N HIS A 195 -3.99 -20.36 13.50
CA HIS A 195 -3.73 -19.14 12.75
C HIS A 195 -4.80 -18.09 12.98
N LEU A 196 -6.06 -18.47 13.16
CA LEU A 196 -7.18 -17.54 13.37
C LEU A 196 -6.94 -16.59 14.55
N ARG A 197 -6.38 -17.11 15.65
CA ARG A 197 -6.08 -16.30 16.84
C ARG A 197 -4.85 -15.39 16.64
N ARG A 198 -3.81 -15.92 15.97
CA ARG A 198 -2.53 -15.21 15.79
C ARG A 198 -2.55 -14.23 14.65
N TYR A 199 -3.42 -14.43 13.67
CA TYR A 199 -3.57 -13.62 12.46
C TYR A 199 -4.97 -13.00 12.40
N PRO A 200 -5.32 -12.06 13.29
CA PRO A 200 -6.54 -11.30 13.13
C PRO A 200 -6.53 -10.58 11.78
N LYS A 201 -7.72 -10.39 11.20
CA LYS A 201 -7.85 -9.70 9.92
C LYS A 201 -8.38 -8.28 10.06
N THR A 202 -8.11 -7.49 9.06
CA THR A 202 -8.71 -6.18 8.83
C THR A 202 -8.94 -5.99 7.35
N VAL A 203 -10.00 -5.28 7.01
CA VAL A 203 -10.36 -5.00 5.62
C VAL A 203 -10.03 -3.55 5.31
N LEU A 204 -9.36 -3.32 4.19
CA LEU A 204 -9.26 -2.01 3.56
C LEU A 204 -10.47 -1.83 2.65
N SER A 205 -11.52 -1.28 3.23
CA SER A 205 -12.78 -1.04 2.53
C SER A 205 -12.70 0.19 1.64
N PRO A 206 -13.34 0.18 0.46
CA PRO A 206 -13.56 1.40 -0.31
C PRO A 206 -14.53 2.34 0.41
N PHE A 207 -14.70 3.55 -0.09
CA PHE A 207 -15.85 4.36 0.29
C PHE A 207 -17.14 3.62 -0.12
N THR A 208 -18.12 3.59 0.76
CA THR A 208 -19.38 2.86 0.52
C THR A 208 -20.49 3.76 -0.05
N SER A 209 -20.29 5.07 -0.02
CA SER A 209 -21.22 6.07 -0.55
C SER A 209 -20.50 7.39 -0.81
N CYS A 210 -21.06 8.21 -1.69
CA CYS A 210 -20.63 9.58 -1.90
C CYS A 210 -21.16 10.48 -0.74
N ASN A 211 -20.55 10.32 0.43
CA ASN A 211 -20.92 11.06 1.64
C ASN A 211 -19.88 12.16 1.97
N SER A 212 -20.07 12.85 3.08
CA SER A 212 -19.17 13.93 3.53
C SER A 212 -17.70 13.48 3.64
N SER A 213 -17.42 12.22 3.99
CA SER A 213 -16.06 11.69 4.06
C SER A 213 -15.42 11.55 2.68
N PHE A 214 -16.19 11.11 1.68
CA PHE A 214 -15.72 11.06 0.29
C PHE A 214 -15.51 12.45 -0.30
N LEU A 215 -16.44 13.37 -0.03
CA LEU A 215 -16.32 14.77 -0.45
C LEU A 215 -15.09 15.45 0.17
N SER A 216 -14.86 15.25 1.48
CA SER A 216 -13.66 15.76 2.15
C SER A 216 -12.38 15.22 1.52
N PHE A 217 -12.35 13.91 1.24
CA PHE A 217 -11.22 13.26 0.57
C PHE A 217 -10.92 13.89 -0.80
N LEU A 218 -11.95 14.15 -1.61
CA LEU A 218 -11.77 14.80 -2.91
C LEU A 218 -11.33 16.25 -2.76
N GLY A 219 -11.89 17.01 -1.80
CA GLY A 219 -11.47 18.37 -1.53
C GLY A 219 -10.01 18.48 -1.09
N GLU A 220 -9.55 17.53 -0.25
CA GLU A 220 -8.15 17.46 0.14
C GLU A 220 -7.20 17.10 -1.02
N LEU A 221 -7.67 16.29 -2.00
CA LEU A 221 -6.92 16.04 -3.23
C LEU A 221 -6.84 17.30 -4.09
N GLU A 222 -7.96 18.01 -4.27
CA GLU A 222 -8.02 19.25 -5.05
C GLU A 222 -7.11 20.33 -4.45
N GLN A 223 -7.12 20.50 -3.13
CA GLN A 223 -6.26 21.48 -2.45
C GLN A 223 -4.77 21.29 -2.77
N GLN A 224 -4.31 20.04 -2.98
CA GLN A 224 -2.92 19.77 -3.33
C GLN A 224 -2.56 20.18 -4.76
N LEU A 225 -3.54 20.50 -5.60
CA LEU A 225 -3.30 21.04 -6.94
C LEU A 225 -2.87 22.51 -6.89
N GLU A 226 -3.16 23.22 -5.79
CA GLU A 226 -2.82 24.64 -5.56
C GLU A 226 -3.27 25.52 -6.74
N LEU A 227 -4.52 25.33 -7.17
CA LEU A 227 -5.12 26.09 -8.27
C LEU A 227 -5.43 27.52 -7.84
N PRO A 228 -5.31 28.52 -8.76
CA PRO A 228 -5.88 29.83 -8.52
C PRO A 228 -7.38 29.74 -8.24
N SER A 229 -7.89 30.60 -7.37
CA SER A 229 -9.28 30.51 -6.88
C SER A 229 -10.33 30.60 -7.98
N GLU A 230 -10.04 31.34 -9.07
CA GLU A 230 -10.92 31.45 -10.25
C GLU A 230 -11.02 30.14 -11.06
N PHE A 231 -10.09 29.21 -10.86
CA PHE A 231 -10.05 27.90 -11.54
C PHE A 231 -10.33 26.72 -10.57
N ALA A 232 -10.87 27.01 -9.38
CA ALA A 232 -11.25 25.97 -8.43
C ALA A 232 -12.26 25.00 -9.07
N LEU A 233 -12.00 23.69 -8.91
CA LEU A 233 -12.81 22.62 -9.51
C LEU A 233 -14.00 22.24 -8.63
N ASN A 234 -13.93 22.60 -7.35
CA ASN A 234 -14.99 22.36 -6.36
C ASN A 234 -15.39 20.87 -6.24
N TRP A 235 -14.42 19.97 -6.26
CA TRP A 235 -14.67 18.52 -6.17
C TRP A 235 -15.42 18.11 -4.91
N SER A 236 -15.34 18.88 -3.85
CA SER A 236 -16.05 18.65 -2.60
C SER A 236 -17.47 19.24 -2.54
N ASN A 237 -17.95 19.86 -3.64
CA ASN A 237 -19.29 20.42 -3.67
C ASN A 237 -20.36 19.31 -3.60
N PRO A 238 -21.21 19.26 -2.54
CA PRO A 238 -22.22 18.22 -2.40
C PRO A 238 -23.34 18.30 -3.44
N GLU A 239 -23.55 19.47 -4.06
CA GLU A 239 -24.54 19.70 -5.11
C GLU A 239 -23.93 19.53 -6.51
N GLY A 240 -22.62 19.34 -6.60
CA GLY A 240 -21.89 19.16 -7.87
C GLY A 240 -22.04 17.74 -8.42
N ALA A 241 -21.96 17.63 -9.75
CA ALA A 241 -22.04 16.33 -10.42
C ALA A 241 -20.73 15.52 -10.37
N PHE A 242 -19.58 16.17 -10.16
CA PHE A 242 -18.27 15.54 -10.23
C PHE A 242 -18.08 14.40 -9.22
N ALA A 243 -18.32 14.67 -7.94
CA ALA A 243 -18.10 13.68 -6.91
C ALA A 243 -19.01 12.43 -7.01
N PRO A 244 -20.34 12.57 -7.21
CA PRO A 244 -21.21 11.42 -7.44
C PRO A 244 -20.80 10.62 -8.68
N PHE A 245 -20.44 11.28 -9.77
CA PHE A 245 -20.04 10.62 -11.01
C PHE A 245 -18.71 9.85 -10.83
N LEU A 246 -17.69 10.49 -10.25
CA LEU A 246 -16.41 9.84 -9.95
C LEU A 246 -16.58 8.68 -8.97
N PHE A 247 -17.48 8.82 -7.98
CA PHE A 247 -17.83 7.72 -7.08
C PHE A 247 -18.42 6.54 -7.83
N GLU A 248 -19.32 6.80 -8.79
CA GLU A 248 -19.92 5.76 -9.62
C GLU A 248 -18.89 5.03 -10.48
N LEU A 249 -18.01 5.77 -11.16
CA LEU A 249 -16.94 5.22 -11.99
C LEU A 249 -15.95 4.36 -11.20
N THR A 250 -15.61 4.78 -9.97
CA THR A 250 -14.61 4.11 -9.13
C THR A 250 -15.22 3.11 -8.15
N ARG A 251 -16.53 3.13 -7.95
CA ARG A 251 -17.22 2.41 -6.86
C ARG A 251 -16.58 2.67 -5.49
N GLY A 252 -16.02 3.87 -5.30
CA GLY A 252 -15.33 4.27 -4.10
C GLY A 252 -13.93 3.65 -3.89
N LEU A 253 -13.39 2.95 -4.88
CA LEU A 253 -12.05 2.36 -4.84
C LEU A 253 -10.98 3.46 -5.03
N VAL A 254 -10.28 3.78 -3.96
CA VAL A 254 -9.33 4.92 -3.89
C VAL A 254 -8.19 4.79 -4.89
N GLY A 255 -7.75 3.55 -5.16
CA GLY A 255 -6.66 3.30 -6.10
C GLY A 255 -7.01 3.59 -7.56
N TRP A 256 -8.29 3.79 -7.88
CA TRP A 256 -8.74 4.16 -9.23
C TRP A 256 -8.96 5.67 -9.39
N ILE A 257 -9.24 6.38 -8.28
CA ILE A 257 -9.55 7.82 -8.30
C ILE A 257 -8.43 8.63 -8.95
N LYS A 258 -7.21 8.51 -8.40
CA LYS A 258 -6.07 9.27 -8.89
C LYS A 258 -5.67 8.92 -10.34
N PRO A 259 -5.56 7.65 -10.75
CA PRO A 259 -5.29 7.32 -12.15
C PRO A 259 -6.32 7.89 -13.12
N ILE A 260 -7.61 7.84 -12.79
CA ILE A 260 -8.68 8.40 -13.63
C ILE A 260 -8.56 9.93 -13.72
N ILE A 261 -8.25 10.63 -12.62
CA ILE A 261 -8.02 12.06 -12.61
C ILE A 261 -6.80 12.45 -13.47
N ILE A 262 -5.69 11.70 -13.35
CA ILE A 262 -4.50 11.93 -14.18
C ILE A 262 -4.83 11.76 -15.64
N GLU A 263 -5.50 10.69 -16.02
CA GLU A 263 -5.91 10.43 -17.40
C GLU A 263 -6.85 11.50 -17.94
N ALA A 264 -7.80 11.98 -17.11
CA ALA A 264 -8.67 13.09 -17.49
C ALA A 264 -7.86 14.37 -17.76
N PHE A 265 -6.82 14.64 -16.96
CA PHE A 265 -5.91 15.76 -17.21
C PHE A 265 -5.07 15.57 -18.47
N GLU A 266 -4.66 14.33 -18.79
CA GLU A 266 -3.95 14.02 -20.04
C GLU A 266 -4.84 14.25 -21.25
N LEU A 267 -6.10 13.81 -21.22
CA LEU A 267 -7.05 13.98 -22.32
C LEU A 267 -7.31 15.45 -22.70
N ILE A 268 -7.21 16.36 -21.74
CA ILE A 268 -7.36 17.82 -22.00
C ILE A 268 -6.03 18.55 -22.22
N GLY A 269 -4.90 17.80 -22.27
CA GLY A 269 -3.55 18.35 -22.46
C GLY A 269 -2.97 19.08 -21.24
N ALA A 270 -3.54 18.88 -20.03
CA ALA A 270 -3.05 19.50 -18.80
C ALA A 270 -1.78 18.83 -18.25
N MET A 271 -1.44 17.65 -18.72
CA MET A 271 -0.21 16.94 -18.35
C MET A 271 0.97 17.21 -19.30
N GLU A 272 0.80 18.07 -20.32
CA GLU A 272 1.87 18.47 -21.23
C GLU A 272 2.85 19.44 -20.54
N ASP A 273 4.12 19.39 -20.97
CA ASP A 273 5.14 20.30 -20.47
C ASP A 273 4.76 21.77 -20.71
N GLY A 274 4.93 22.62 -19.68
CA GLY A 274 4.63 24.04 -19.77
C GLY A 274 3.13 24.39 -19.70
N PHE A 275 2.27 23.46 -19.30
CA PHE A 275 0.86 23.74 -19.08
C PHE A 275 0.67 24.90 -18.10
N SER A 276 -0.07 25.92 -18.52
CA SER A 276 -0.37 27.12 -17.73
C SER A 276 -1.80 27.64 -17.90
N ASP A 277 -2.55 27.07 -18.85
CA ASP A 277 -3.94 27.46 -19.12
C ASP A 277 -4.90 26.66 -18.25
N PHE A 278 -5.03 27.06 -16.99
CA PHE A 278 -5.94 26.40 -16.04
C PHE A 278 -7.43 26.46 -16.42
N SER A 279 -7.82 27.33 -17.38
CA SER A 279 -9.19 27.34 -17.87
C SER A 279 -9.61 26.03 -18.53
N LYS A 280 -8.65 25.28 -19.09
CA LYS A 280 -8.89 23.95 -19.68
C LYS A 280 -9.37 22.92 -18.66
N LEU A 281 -9.06 23.08 -17.37
CA LEU A 281 -9.52 22.16 -16.33
C LEU A 281 -11.05 22.14 -16.20
N GLN A 282 -11.72 23.22 -16.64
CA GLN A 282 -13.19 23.31 -16.67
C GLN A 282 -13.81 22.47 -17.81
N LEU A 283 -12.99 21.93 -18.72
CA LEU A 283 -13.45 21.02 -19.78
C LEU A 283 -13.70 19.59 -19.28
N ILE A 284 -13.27 19.28 -18.06
CA ILE A 284 -13.47 17.94 -17.48
C ILE A 284 -14.95 17.79 -17.13
N ASP A 285 -15.65 17.11 -17.99
CA ASP A 285 -17.04 16.72 -17.84
C ASP A 285 -17.21 15.20 -17.65
N GLY A 286 -18.45 14.72 -17.70
CA GLY A 286 -18.75 13.29 -17.56
C GLY A 286 -18.17 12.45 -18.69
N ASP A 287 -18.14 12.95 -19.91
CA ASP A 287 -17.64 12.21 -21.08
C ASP A 287 -16.12 12.01 -20.99
N ILE A 288 -15.38 13.06 -20.58
CA ILE A 288 -13.94 12.98 -20.34
C ILE A 288 -13.61 11.99 -19.20
N LEU A 289 -14.37 12.03 -18.11
CA LEU A 289 -14.15 11.10 -16.99
C LEU A 289 -14.48 9.64 -17.37
N ASP A 290 -15.54 9.41 -18.15
CA ASP A 290 -15.90 8.09 -18.65
C ASP A 290 -14.82 7.55 -19.60
N GLN A 291 -14.31 8.40 -20.51
CA GLN A 291 -13.21 8.04 -21.38
C GLN A 291 -11.92 7.73 -20.58
N ALA A 292 -11.61 8.56 -19.59
CA ALA A 292 -10.46 8.34 -18.70
C ALA A 292 -10.58 7.02 -17.94
N GLN A 293 -11.78 6.70 -17.44
CA GLN A 293 -12.01 5.41 -16.77
C GLN A 293 -11.78 4.24 -17.73
N LYS A 294 -12.30 4.30 -18.96
CA LYS A 294 -12.09 3.27 -19.99
C LYS A 294 -10.63 3.09 -20.34
N ASN A 295 -9.87 4.18 -20.46
CA ASN A 295 -8.44 4.13 -20.75
C ASN A 295 -7.65 3.47 -19.60
N VAL A 296 -8.00 3.76 -18.34
CA VAL A 296 -7.26 3.30 -17.15
C VAL A 296 -7.63 1.86 -16.76
N ILE A 297 -8.92 1.53 -16.81
CA ILE A 297 -9.44 0.27 -16.27
C ILE A 297 -9.83 -0.70 -17.40
N GLY A 298 -10.14 -0.17 -18.58
CA GLY A 298 -10.66 -0.91 -19.72
C GLY A 298 -12.19 -0.85 -19.79
N GLU A 299 -12.74 -1.34 -20.89
CA GLU A 299 -14.17 -1.55 -21.04
C GLU A 299 -14.56 -2.83 -20.30
N PHE A 300 -15.14 -2.67 -19.11
CA PHE A 300 -15.76 -3.80 -18.41
C PHE A 300 -17.25 -3.85 -18.72
N ALA A 301 -17.74 -5.02 -19.09
CA ALA A 301 -19.16 -5.29 -18.99
C ALA A 301 -19.60 -5.19 -17.52
N ASP A 302 -20.82 -4.73 -17.24
CA ASP A 302 -21.36 -4.62 -15.88
C ASP A 302 -21.21 -5.93 -15.06
N GLU A 303 -21.16 -7.08 -15.73
CA GLU A 303 -20.92 -8.39 -15.11
C GLU A 303 -19.48 -8.58 -14.61
N ASP A 304 -18.48 -8.01 -15.26
CA ASP A 304 -17.08 -8.11 -14.86
C ASP A 304 -16.79 -7.16 -13.70
N ILE A 305 -17.39 -5.97 -13.71
CA ILE A 305 -17.38 -5.04 -12.58
C ILE A 305 -18.04 -5.70 -11.36
N LYS A 306 -19.18 -6.38 -11.53
CA LYS A 306 -19.80 -7.13 -10.44
C LYS A 306 -18.87 -8.21 -9.87
N LYS A 307 -18.20 -9.00 -10.69
CA LYS A 307 -17.25 -10.03 -10.22
C LYS A 307 -16.09 -9.41 -9.43
N ILE A 308 -15.54 -8.26 -9.88
CA ILE A 308 -14.50 -7.52 -9.16
C ILE A 308 -15.06 -6.97 -7.83
N LEU A 309 -16.34 -6.63 -7.78
CA LEU A 309 -16.99 -6.07 -6.60
C LEU A 309 -17.55 -7.11 -5.63
N GLU A 310 -17.85 -8.30 -6.08
CA GLU A 310 -18.43 -9.40 -5.28
C GLU A 310 -17.36 -10.39 -4.77
N GLY A 311 -16.17 -10.45 -5.40
CA GLY A 311 -14.99 -11.22 -4.96
C GLY A 311 -14.16 -10.37 -4.01
#